data_ad2bc69fc33a9d47fe7709730c17a9cf
#
_entry.id   ad2bc69fc33a9d47fe7709730c17a9cf
#
_cell.length_a   1.000
_cell.length_b   1.000
_cell.length_c   1.000
_cell.angle_alpha   90.00
_cell.angle_beta   90.00
_cell.angle_gamma   90.00
#
_symmetry.space_group_name_H-M   'P 1'
#
loop_
_entity.id
_entity.type
_entity.pdbx_description
1 polymer ?
#
loop_
_entity_poly.entity_id
_entity_poly.type
_entity_poly.pdbx_seq_one_letter_code
_entity_poly.pdbx_strand_id
1 'polypeptide(L)'
;MTIKLNELIQKSKNLVFFTGAGISTNSGIPDFRGPQGIWKNSTPIYFQDFISSNDKRVESWERKFSNELSIDSAVPNTGHIKIAEIMKKKEESHLITQNVDNLHQNSGIQEKQITELHGNATYASCLDCNKRYELIDLKQDFLITKNPPSCNRCNGIIKTATISFGQAMPEAEMQLSQKKAIQSDLFICVGTSLAVFPAADLPVLAKETDAKLVICLLYTSDAADERLR
;
A
#
# COMPACT_ATOMS: atom_id res chain seq x y z
N MET A 1 10.78 -11.71 -30.04
CA MET A 1 12.09 -11.58 -29.35
C MET A 1 11.81 -11.28 -27.88
N THR A 2 12.01 -12.24 -26.99
CA THR A 2 11.72 -12.07 -25.55
C THR A 2 12.83 -11.22 -24.93
N ILE A 3 12.56 -9.95 -24.64
CA ILE A 3 13.49 -9.08 -23.92
C ILE A 3 13.54 -9.56 -22.47
N LYS A 4 14.73 -9.89 -21.95
CA LYS A 4 14.88 -10.30 -20.57
C LYS A 4 14.64 -9.10 -19.64
N LEU A 5 13.87 -9.28 -18.56
CA LEU A 5 13.55 -8.23 -17.58
C LEU A 5 14.82 -7.52 -17.08
N ASN A 6 15.90 -8.27 -16.82
CA ASN A 6 17.18 -7.70 -16.39
C ASN A 6 17.75 -6.67 -17.37
N GLU A 7 17.61 -6.90 -18.68
CA GLU A 7 18.07 -5.93 -19.70
C GLU A 7 17.22 -4.66 -19.68
N LEU A 8 15.91 -4.77 -19.47
CA LEU A 8 15.03 -3.62 -19.32
C LEU A 8 15.43 -2.79 -18.10
N ILE A 9 15.59 -3.45 -16.95
CA ILE A 9 16.02 -2.79 -15.72
C ILE A 9 17.38 -2.12 -15.89
N GLN A 10 18.36 -2.78 -16.50
CA GLN A 10 19.69 -2.19 -16.71
C GLN A 10 19.64 -0.92 -17.58
N LYS A 11 18.85 -0.95 -18.66
CA LYS A 11 18.73 0.15 -19.62
C LYS A 11 17.87 1.32 -19.15
N SER A 12 16.96 1.09 -18.21
CA SER A 12 16.07 2.14 -17.73
C SER A 12 16.84 3.22 -16.96
N LYS A 13 16.43 4.47 -17.14
CA LYS A 13 16.91 5.63 -16.38
C LYS A 13 15.94 5.97 -15.25
N ASN A 14 14.65 5.98 -15.56
CA ASN A 14 13.56 6.32 -14.62
C ASN A 14 12.69 5.08 -14.37
N LEU A 15 13.17 4.20 -13.49
CA LEU A 15 12.47 2.97 -13.12
C LEU A 15 11.43 3.23 -12.04
N VAL A 16 10.18 2.82 -12.28
CA VAL A 16 9.13 2.82 -11.26
C VAL A 16 8.67 1.41 -10.96
N PHE A 17 8.64 1.06 -9.69
CA PHE A 17 7.94 -0.12 -9.19
C PHE A 17 6.56 0.30 -8.65
N PHE A 18 5.52 -0.46 -9.00
CA PHE A 18 4.17 -0.30 -8.50
C PHE A 18 3.71 -1.60 -7.84
N THR A 19 3.55 -1.60 -6.52
CA THR A 19 3.33 -2.83 -5.78
C THR A 19 1.95 -2.88 -5.12
N GLY A 20 1.41 -4.10 -5.00
CA GLY A 20 0.18 -4.41 -4.29
C GLY A 20 0.35 -5.62 -3.38
N ALA A 21 -0.71 -6.01 -2.67
CA ALA A 21 -0.69 -7.00 -1.59
C ALA A 21 -0.14 -8.38 -1.99
N GLY A 22 -0.20 -8.73 -3.28
CA GLY A 22 0.35 -9.99 -3.78
C GLY A 22 1.87 -10.16 -3.59
N ILE A 23 2.65 -9.06 -3.45
CA ILE A 23 4.08 -9.18 -3.14
C ILE A 23 4.31 -9.64 -1.70
N SER A 24 3.37 -9.37 -0.79
CA SER A 24 3.51 -9.64 0.65
C SER A 24 2.97 -11.01 1.08
N THR A 25 2.37 -11.79 0.16
CA THR A 25 1.81 -13.12 0.48
C THR A 25 2.88 -14.09 0.99
N ASN A 26 4.08 -14.06 0.42
CA ASN A 26 5.22 -14.85 0.90
C ASN A 26 5.84 -14.33 2.21
N SER A 27 5.35 -13.21 2.73
CA SER A 27 5.68 -12.69 4.07
C SER A 27 4.62 -13.07 5.12
N GLY A 28 3.61 -13.86 4.73
CA GLY A 28 2.52 -14.29 5.60
C GLY A 28 1.34 -13.32 5.68
N ILE A 29 1.35 -12.22 4.92
CA ILE A 29 0.23 -11.28 4.85
C ILE A 29 -0.68 -11.71 3.70
N PRO A 30 -1.96 -12.05 3.96
CA PRO A 30 -2.88 -12.43 2.90
C PRO A 30 -3.18 -11.24 1.98
N ASP A 31 -3.38 -11.51 0.71
CA ASP A 31 -3.87 -10.49 -0.22
C ASP A 31 -5.38 -10.25 -0.02
N PHE A 32 -5.92 -9.25 -0.72
CA PHE A 32 -7.32 -8.86 -0.55
C PHE A 32 -8.28 -9.60 -1.48
N ARG A 33 -7.88 -9.97 -2.70
CA ARG A 33 -8.77 -10.44 -3.78
C ARG A 33 -8.41 -11.80 -4.36
N GLY A 34 -7.24 -12.34 -4.02
CA GLY A 34 -6.78 -13.64 -4.49
C GLY A 34 -7.66 -14.81 -4.04
N PRO A 35 -7.26 -16.05 -4.37
CA PRO A 35 -8.03 -17.25 -4.03
C PRO A 35 -8.36 -17.38 -2.54
N GLN A 36 -7.51 -16.84 -1.66
CA GLN A 36 -7.68 -16.80 -0.20
C GLN A 36 -7.77 -15.37 0.33
N GLY A 37 -8.20 -14.43 -0.51
CA GLY A 37 -8.22 -13.01 -0.21
C GLY A 37 -9.15 -12.63 0.94
N ILE A 38 -8.74 -11.61 1.70
CA ILE A 38 -9.42 -11.13 2.92
C ILE A 38 -10.89 -10.77 2.66
N TRP A 39 -11.20 -10.15 1.51
CA TRP A 39 -12.56 -9.71 1.16
C TRP A 39 -13.56 -10.85 0.92
N LYS A 40 -13.11 -12.12 0.93
CA LYS A 40 -14.04 -13.26 0.90
C LYS A 40 -14.73 -13.51 2.24
N ASN A 41 -14.05 -13.15 3.33
CA ASN A 41 -14.51 -13.46 4.70
C ASN A 41 -14.74 -12.21 5.56
N SER A 42 -14.37 -11.02 5.06
CA SER A 42 -14.47 -9.77 5.83
C SER A 42 -14.91 -8.63 4.91
N THR A 43 -15.89 -7.85 5.36
CA THR A 43 -16.30 -6.62 4.66
C THR A 43 -15.48 -5.43 5.15
N PRO A 44 -15.02 -4.52 4.25
CA PRO A 44 -14.31 -3.33 4.66
C PRO A 44 -15.22 -2.39 5.45
N ILE A 45 -14.64 -1.72 6.46
CA ILE A 45 -15.29 -0.60 7.16
C ILE A 45 -15.04 0.64 6.30
N TYR A 46 -16.11 1.25 5.78
CA TYR A 46 -16.03 2.48 5.01
C TYR A 46 -15.69 3.67 5.90
N PHE A 47 -15.06 4.70 5.33
CA PHE A 47 -14.65 5.88 6.09
C PHE A 47 -15.82 6.58 6.76
N GLN A 48 -16.94 6.74 6.07
CA GLN A 48 -18.15 7.35 6.64
C GLN A 48 -18.70 6.57 7.83
N ASP A 49 -18.72 5.23 7.77
CA ASP A 49 -19.15 4.39 8.87
C ASP A 49 -18.20 4.52 10.07
N PHE A 50 -16.88 4.58 9.79
CA PHE A 50 -15.88 4.78 10.84
C PHE A 50 -16.05 6.11 11.59
N ILE A 51 -16.27 7.22 10.88
CA ILE A 51 -16.40 8.55 11.53
C ILE A 51 -17.73 8.73 12.21
N SER A 52 -18.82 8.16 11.69
CA SER A 52 -20.18 8.35 12.22
C SER A 52 -20.58 7.38 13.33
N SER A 53 -19.98 6.17 13.39
CA SER A 53 -20.39 5.10 14.32
C SER A 53 -19.27 4.76 15.31
N ASN A 54 -19.59 4.83 16.62
CA ASN A 54 -18.68 4.37 17.67
C ASN A 54 -18.41 2.88 17.57
N ASP A 55 -19.44 2.07 17.27
CA ASP A 55 -19.31 0.62 17.16
C ASP A 55 -18.38 0.22 16.00
N LYS A 56 -18.44 0.95 14.88
CA LYS A 56 -17.52 0.75 13.75
C LYS A 56 -16.09 1.14 14.08
N ARG A 57 -15.87 2.14 14.92
CA ARG A 57 -14.54 2.45 15.46
C ARG A 57 -14.03 1.34 16.38
N VAL A 58 -14.87 0.84 17.28
CA VAL A 58 -14.54 -0.31 18.15
C VAL A 58 -14.16 -1.51 17.29
N GLU A 59 -15.01 -1.90 16.34
CA GLU A 59 -14.76 -3.01 15.40
C GLU A 59 -13.42 -2.84 14.66
N SER A 60 -13.14 -1.64 14.19
CA SER A 60 -11.89 -1.34 13.47
C SER A 60 -10.65 -1.53 14.36
N TRP A 61 -10.71 -1.07 15.61
CA TRP A 61 -9.61 -1.24 16.55
C TRP A 61 -9.46 -2.68 17.04
N GLU A 62 -10.56 -3.42 17.21
CA GLU A 62 -10.53 -4.85 17.51
C GLU A 62 -9.82 -5.64 16.40
N ARG A 63 -10.21 -5.43 15.12
CA ARG A 63 -9.55 -6.03 13.97
C ARG A 63 -8.07 -5.68 13.92
N LYS A 64 -7.71 -4.41 14.19
CA LYS A 64 -6.29 -3.99 14.20
C LYS A 64 -5.50 -4.71 15.28
N PHE A 65 -6.02 -4.82 16.50
CA PHE A 65 -5.27 -5.39 17.62
C PHE A 65 -5.40 -6.91 17.77
N SER A 66 -6.33 -7.56 17.07
CA SER A 66 -6.37 -9.03 16.90
C SER A 66 -5.25 -9.56 16.01
N ASN A 67 -4.56 -8.66 15.28
CA ASN A 67 -3.50 -9.00 14.32
C ASN A 67 -3.99 -9.93 13.20
N GLU A 68 -5.25 -9.80 12.75
CA GLU A 68 -5.85 -10.62 11.69
C GLU A 68 -5.00 -10.63 10.40
N LEU A 69 -4.28 -9.53 10.13
CA LEU A 69 -3.44 -9.39 8.95
C LEU A 69 -1.99 -9.81 9.15
N SER A 70 -1.59 -10.24 10.36
CA SER A 70 -0.22 -10.66 10.69
C SER A 70 0.87 -9.63 10.33
N ILE A 71 0.52 -8.35 10.18
CA ILE A 71 1.45 -7.28 9.77
C ILE A 71 2.57 -7.11 10.80
N ASP A 72 2.23 -7.19 12.09
CA ASP A 72 3.18 -6.90 13.18
C ASP A 72 4.33 -7.93 13.27
N SER A 73 4.17 -9.12 12.71
CA SER A 73 5.18 -10.19 12.71
C SER A 73 5.81 -10.45 11.33
N ALA A 74 5.30 -9.79 10.29
CA ALA A 74 5.77 -10.00 8.93
C ALA A 74 7.18 -9.43 8.71
N VAL A 75 7.96 -10.13 7.91
CA VAL A 75 9.30 -9.68 7.49
C VAL A 75 9.39 -9.58 5.96
N PRO A 76 10.23 -8.69 5.42
CA PRO A 76 10.45 -8.60 3.98
C PRO A 76 10.86 -9.94 3.38
N ASN A 77 10.16 -10.37 2.32
CA ASN A 77 10.53 -11.56 1.56
C ASN A 77 11.50 -11.22 0.42
N THR A 78 11.90 -12.25 -0.34
CA THR A 78 12.84 -12.12 -1.46
C THR A 78 12.41 -11.05 -2.48
N GLY A 79 11.10 -10.88 -2.73
CA GLY A 79 10.59 -9.85 -3.64
C GLY A 79 10.92 -8.43 -3.16
N HIS A 80 10.63 -8.13 -1.88
CA HIS A 80 10.96 -6.84 -1.26
C HIS A 80 12.46 -6.57 -1.29
N ILE A 81 13.28 -7.57 -0.90
CA ILE A 81 14.73 -7.47 -0.87
C ILE A 81 15.30 -7.20 -2.27
N LYS A 82 14.80 -7.91 -3.30
CA LYS A 82 15.26 -7.71 -4.68
C LYS A 82 14.91 -6.35 -5.24
N ILE A 83 13.72 -5.82 -4.94
CA ILE A 83 13.35 -4.44 -5.29
C ILE A 83 14.31 -3.46 -4.61
N ALA A 84 14.57 -3.62 -3.31
CA ALA A 84 15.50 -2.76 -2.58
C ALA A 84 16.93 -2.80 -3.15
N GLU A 85 17.45 -3.98 -3.49
CA GLU A 85 18.76 -4.14 -4.14
C GLU A 85 18.85 -3.44 -5.50
N ILE A 86 17.78 -3.49 -6.30
CA ILE A 86 17.71 -2.80 -7.60
C ILE A 86 17.67 -1.29 -7.38
N MET A 87 16.80 -0.81 -6.50
CA MET A 87 16.63 0.62 -6.22
C MET A 87 17.89 1.26 -5.62
N LYS A 88 18.61 0.53 -4.78
CA LYS A 88 19.91 0.97 -4.24
C LYS A 88 20.94 1.26 -5.34
N LYS A 89 20.85 0.58 -6.48
CA LYS A 89 21.77 0.75 -7.65
C LYS A 89 21.25 1.80 -8.64
N LYS A 90 20.03 2.30 -8.45
CA LYS A 90 19.34 3.23 -9.36
C LYS A 90 18.70 4.36 -8.55
N GLU A 91 19.46 5.43 -8.33
CA GLU A 91 19.04 6.57 -7.50
C GLU A 91 17.73 7.23 -7.98
N GLU A 92 17.50 7.27 -9.29
CA GLU A 92 16.28 7.84 -9.91
C GLU A 92 15.10 6.87 -9.91
N SER A 93 15.24 5.67 -9.33
CA SER A 93 14.11 4.74 -9.18
C SER A 93 13.15 5.21 -8.10
N HIS A 94 11.87 4.87 -8.28
CA HIS A 94 10.82 5.17 -7.33
C HIS A 94 9.90 3.97 -7.10
N LEU A 95 9.44 3.80 -5.88
CA LEU A 95 8.45 2.81 -5.51
C LEU A 95 7.14 3.50 -5.17
N ILE A 96 6.08 3.11 -5.85
CA ILE A 96 4.70 3.46 -5.52
C ILE A 96 4.05 2.21 -4.97
N THR A 97 3.56 2.26 -3.73
CA THR A 97 2.93 1.08 -3.13
C THR A 97 1.49 1.33 -2.71
N GLN A 98 0.66 0.31 -2.94
CA GLN A 98 -0.69 0.22 -2.41
C GLN A 98 -0.71 -0.47 -1.03
N ASN A 99 0.43 -1.06 -0.63
CA ASN A 99 0.53 -1.80 0.62
C ASN A 99 0.67 -0.86 1.81
N VAL A 100 0.16 -1.33 2.95
CA VAL A 100 0.16 -0.62 4.23
C VAL A 100 1.05 -1.30 5.27
N ASP A 101 1.81 -2.33 4.86
CA ASP A 101 2.52 -3.27 5.74
C ASP A 101 3.92 -2.83 6.18
N ASN A 102 4.44 -1.73 5.63
CA ASN A 102 5.78 -1.19 5.89
C ASN A 102 6.95 -2.10 5.47
N LEU A 103 6.70 -3.19 4.72
CA LEU A 103 7.76 -4.16 4.38
C LEU A 103 8.79 -3.60 3.40
N HIS A 104 8.41 -2.67 2.54
CA HIS A 104 9.34 -1.98 1.66
C HIS A 104 10.35 -1.13 2.43
N GLN A 105 9.89 -0.37 3.42
CA GLN A 105 10.76 0.40 4.30
C GLN A 105 11.69 -0.54 5.09
N ASN A 106 11.13 -1.61 5.65
CA ASN A 106 11.87 -2.62 6.39
C ASN A 106 12.90 -3.39 5.52
N SER A 107 12.73 -3.41 4.19
CA SER A 107 13.72 -3.96 3.25
C SER A 107 14.90 -3.03 2.95
N GLY A 108 14.88 -1.80 3.47
CA GLY A 108 15.95 -0.82 3.37
C GLY A 108 15.81 0.17 2.19
N ILE A 109 14.63 0.26 1.57
CA ILE A 109 14.35 1.32 0.60
C ILE A 109 14.22 2.64 1.36
N GLN A 110 14.85 3.71 0.85
CA GLN A 110 14.81 5.02 1.48
C GLN A 110 13.42 5.65 1.37
N GLU A 111 12.93 6.28 2.44
CA GLU A 111 11.59 6.92 2.48
C GLU A 111 11.35 7.88 1.31
N LYS A 112 12.36 8.67 0.92
CA LYS A 112 12.26 9.60 -0.22
C LYS A 112 11.99 8.92 -1.57
N GLN A 113 12.23 7.61 -1.67
CA GLN A 113 12.00 6.81 -2.88
C GLN A 113 10.68 6.03 -2.81
N ILE A 114 9.89 6.17 -1.73
CA ILE A 114 8.62 5.46 -1.54
C ILE A 114 7.47 6.44 -1.53
N THR A 115 6.39 6.08 -2.21
CA THR A 115 5.08 6.73 -2.08
C THR A 115 4.05 5.70 -1.64
N GLU A 116 3.42 5.92 -0.49
CA GLU A 116 2.37 5.06 0.09
C GLU A 116 0.98 5.60 -0.26
N LEU A 117 0.35 5.06 -1.29
CA LEU A 117 -0.96 5.55 -1.76
C LEU A 117 -2.11 5.29 -0.78
N HIS A 118 -2.03 4.20 -0.02
CA HIS A 118 -3.08 3.82 0.91
C HIS A 118 -2.67 4.00 2.37
N GLY A 119 -1.63 4.80 2.60
CA GLY A 119 -1.10 5.06 3.94
C GLY A 119 -0.36 3.86 4.54
N ASN A 120 -0.30 3.80 5.87
CA ASN A 120 0.51 2.83 6.60
C ASN A 120 -0.26 2.30 7.82
N ALA A 121 -0.21 0.98 8.06
CA ALA A 121 -0.91 0.31 9.15
C ALA A 121 -0.07 0.16 10.42
N THR A 122 1.17 0.63 10.45
CA THR A 122 2.08 0.48 11.60
C THR A 122 1.96 1.59 12.65
N TYR A 123 1.21 2.64 12.34
CA TYR A 123 0.93 3.73 13.28
C TYR A 123 -0.49 4.26 13.08
N ALA A 124 -0.91 5.15 13.95
CA ALA A 124 -2.19 5.85 13.86
C ALA A 124 -2.02 7.36 13.81
N SER A 125 -3.02 8.09 13.35
CA SER A 125 -3.04 9.54 13.36
C SER A 125 -4.43 10.08 13.74
N CYS A 126 -4.44 11.28 14.30
CA CYS A 126 -5.67 12.03 14.50
C CYS A 126 -6.18 12.58 13.16
N LEU A 127 -7.46 12.38 12.87
CA LEU A 127 -8.08 12.85 11.62
C LEU A 127 -8.18 14.38 11.54
N ASP A 128 -8.18 15.10 12.69
CA ASP A 128 -8.38 16.54 12.73
C ASP A 128 -7.06 17.33 12.77
N CYS A 129 -6.06 16.85 13.55
CA CYS A 129 -4.83 17.60 13.76
C CYS A 129 -3.56 16.89 13.29
N ASN A 130 -3.69 15.74 12.65
CA ASN A 130 -2.61 14.91 12.10
C ASN A 130 -1.54 14.47 13.12
N LYS A 131 -1.81 14.58 14.44
CA LYS A 131 -0.90 14.08 15.45
C LYS A 131 -0.75 12.57 15.30
N ARG A 132 0.51 12.11 15.18
CA ARG A 132 0.87 10.69 15.10
C ARG A 132 0.86 10.04 16.48
N TYR A 133 0.48 8.76 16.50
CA TYR A 133 0.43 7.90 17.67
C TYR A 133 1.04 6.54 17.32
N GLU A 134 1.88 6.04 18.22
CA GLU A 134 2.36 4.66 18.09
C GLU A 134 1.26 3.69 18.57
N LEU A 135 1.09 2.59 17.86
CA LEU A 135 0.01 1.63 18.14
C LEU A 135 0.16 0.97 19.51
N ILE A 136 1.39 0.78 19.98
CA ILE A 136 1.64 0.18 21.30
C ILE A 136 1.06 1.03 22.43
N ASP A 137 1.12 2.35 22.30
CA ASP A 137 0.61 3.30 23.30
C ASP A 137 -0.92 3.28 23.37
N LEU A 138 -1.59 2.98 22.26
CA LEU A 138 -3.05 2.92 22.15
C LEU A 138 -3.62 1.55 22.52
N LYS A 139 -2.84 0.49 22.31
CA LYS A 139 -3.31 -0.90 22.41
C LYS A 139 -3.76 -1.27 23.82
N GLN A 140 -2.94 -0.95 24.81
CA GLN A 140 -3.20 -1.36 26.19
C GLN A 140 -4.50 -0.75 26.73
N ASP A 141 -4.69 0.53 26.51
CA ASP A 141 -5.87 1.27 26.94
C ASP A 141 -7.14 0.75 26.24
N PHE A 142 -7.07 0.55 24.94
CA PHE A 142 -8.18 0.00 24.17
C PHE A 142 -8.56 -1.43 24.60
N LEU A 143 -7.60 -2.31 24.86
CA LEU A 143 -7.88 -3.69 25.28
C LEU A 143 -8.59 -3.75 26.62
N ILE A 144 -8.31 -2.80 27.53
CA ILE A 144 -8.95 -2.70 28.84
C ILE A 144 -10.33 -2.06 28.75
N THR A 145 -10.42 -0.91 28.08
CA THR A 145 -11.63 -0.07 28.12
C THR A 145 -12.62 -0.37 27.01
N LYS A 146 -12.16 -0.98 25.91
CA LYS A 146 -12.89 -1.14 24.65
C LYS A 146 -13.39 0.18 24.04
N ASN A 147 -12.91 1.32 24.54
CA ASN A 147 -13.24 2.63 23.99
C ASN A 147 -12.26 3.00 22.87
N PRO A 148 -12.74 3.41 21.69
CA PRO A 148 -11.87 3.93 20.62
C PRO A 148 -11.03 5.11 21.14
N PRO A 149 -9.72 5.15 20.83
CA PRO A 149 -8.86 6.21 21.33
C PRO A 149 -9.25 7.57 20.74
N SER A 150 -9.15 8.62 21.57
CA SER A 150 -9.31 10.01 21.16
C SER A 150 -8.01 10.79 21.29
N CYS A 151 -7.87 11.83 20.49
CA CYS A 151 -6.65 12.63 20.45
C CYS A 151 -6.46 13.44 21.74
N ASN A 152 -5.33 13.26 22.41
CA ASN A 152 -5.00 14.00 23.62
C ASN A 152 -4.61 15.48 23.37
N ARG A 153 -4.55 15.91 22.09
CA ARG A 153 -4.28 17.30 21.69
C ARG A 153 -5.55 18.09 21.39
N CYS A 154 -6.51 17.47 20.67
CA CYS A 154 -7.70 18.16 20.16
C CYS A 154 -9.00 17.39 20.39
N ASN A 155 -8.95 16.25 21.09
CA ASN A 155 -10.07 15.35 21.31
C ASN A 155 -10.69 14.74 20.02
N GLY A 156 -10.00 14.87 18.89
CA GLY A 156 -10.44 14.32 17.61
C GLY A 156 -10.32 12.80 17.52
N ILE A 157 -10.88 12.24 16.46
CA ILE A 157 -10.89 10.79 16.22
C ILE A 157 -9.49 10.31 15.82
N ILE A 158 -8.98 9.28 16.50
CA ILE A 158 -7.74 8.59 16.08
C ILE A 158 -8.09 7.38 15.22
N LYS A 159 -7.39 7.24 14.10
CA LYS A 159 -7.52 6.13 13.15
C LYS A 159 -6.14 5.59 12.79
N THR A 160 -6.02 4.29 12.51
CA THR A 160 -4.80 3.79 11.82
C THR A 160 -4.55 4.63 10.57
N ALA A 161 -3.29 4.94 10.29
CA ALA A 161 -2.92 5.87 9.20
C ALA A 161 -3.13 5.28 7.79
N THR A 162 -4.03 4.32 7.65
CA THR A 162 -4.43 3.73 6.36
C THR A 162 -5.54 4.54 5.71
N ILE A 163 -5.65 4.50 4.39
CA ILE A 163 -6.77 5.11 3.67
C ILE A 163 -7.90 4.08 3.53
N SER A 164 -9.06 4.40 4.08
CA SER A 164 -10.26 3.55 3.99
C SER A 164 -11.03 3.79 2.70
N PHE A 165 -11.85 2.83 2.27
CA PHE A 165 -12.79 3.07 1.17
C PHE A 165 -13.70 4.25 1.48
N GLY A 166 -13.87 5.16 0.50
CA GLY A 166 -14.61 6.41 0.66
C GLY A 166 -13.86 7.55 1.34
N GLN A 167 -12.61 7.32 1.78
CA GLN A 167 -11.71 8.38 2.24
C GLN A 167 -10.96 8.97 1.04
N ALA A 168 -10.74 10.28 1.06
CA ALA A 168 -9.93 10.95 0.05
C ALA A 168 -8.51 10.38 0.04
N MET A 169 -7.97 10.15 -1.17
CA MET A 169 -6.57 9.78 -1.33
C MET A 169 -5.65 10.93 -0.90
N PRO A 170 -4.47 10.64 -0.37
CA PRO A 170 -3.50 11.68 -0.05
C PRO A 170 -3.05 12.38 -1.33
N GLU A 171 -3.35 13.68 -1.42
CA GLU A 171 -3.20 14.46 -2.67
C GLU A 171 -1.74 14.57 -3.10
N ALA A 172 -0.83 14.85 -2.17
CA ALA A 172 0.60 15.00 -2.46
C ALA A 172 1.21 13.69 -3.00
N GLU A 173 0.85 12.56 -2.40
CA GLU A 173 1.29 11.22 -2.82
C GLU A 173 0.73 10.84 -4.18
N MET A 174 -0.52 11.19 -4.46
CA MET A 174 -1.13 10.97 -5.78
C MET A 174 -0.47 11.83 -6.86
N GLN A 175 -0.24 13.11 -6.61
CA GLN A 175 0.45 14.00 -7.56
C GLN A 175 1.89 13.54 -7.81
N LEU A 176 2.63 13.15 -6.76
CA LEU A 176 3.97 12.60 -6.90
C LEU A 176 3.97 11.30 -7.72
N SER A 177 3.02 10.41 -7.46
CA SER A 177 2.89 9.13 -8.17
C SER A 177 2.56 9.34 -9.66
N GLN A 178 1.66 10.25 -9.99
CA GLN A 178 1.37 10.63 -11.37
C GLN A 178 2.61 11.20 -12.07
N LYS A 179 3.32 12.11 -11.41
CA LYS A 179 4.57 12.68 -11.95
C LYS A 179 5.61 11.58 -12.22
N LYS A 180 5.79 10.64 -11.28
CA LYS A 180 6.74 9.54 -11.43
C LYS A 180 6.32 8.55 -12.52
N ALA A 181 5.01 8.28 -12.67
CA ALA A 181 4.48 7.47 -13.74
C ALA A 181 4.74 8.09 -15.12
N ILE A 182 4.44 9.38 -15.30
CA ILE A 182 4.68 10.14 -16.54
C ILE A 182 6.17 10.18 -16.93
N GLN A 183 7.05 10.33 -15.94
CA GLN A 183 8.49 10.43 -16.15
C GLN A 183 9.19 9.08 -16.34
N SER A 184 8.49 7.96 -16.08
CA SER A 184 9.10 6.63 -16.15
C SER A 184 9.42 6.22 -17.60
N ASP A 185 10.51 5.49 -17.78
CA ASP A 185 10.83 4.76 -19.02
C ASP A 185 10.61 3.25 -18.88
N LEU A 186 10.50 2.79 -17.62
CA LEU A 186 10.12 1.42 -17.26
C LEU A 186 9.24 1.42 -16.02
N PHE A 187 8.02 0.89 -16.15
CA PHE A 187 7.03 0.78 -15.08
C PHE A 187 6.74 -0.69 -14.80
N ILE A 188 7.03 -1.17 -13.59
CA ILE A 188 6.91 -2.59 -13.22
C ILE A 188 5.85 -2.75 -12.14
N CYS A 189 4.73 -3.39 -12.49
CA CYS A 189 3.68 -3.76 -11.55
C CYS A 189 3.99 -5.13 -10.91
N VAL A 190 3.99 -5.22 -9.58
CA VAL A 190 4.28 -6.45 -8.85
C VAL A 190 3.20 -6.72 -7.81
N GLY A 191 2.54 -7.88 -7.92
CA GLY A 191 1.56 -8.32 -6.92
C GLY A 191 0.30 -7.46 -6.81
N THR A 192 -0.08 -6.72 -7.86
CA THR A 192 -1.30 -5.91 -7.89
C THR A 192 -2.29 -6.41 -8.93
N SER A 193 -3.57 -6.49 -8.55
CA SER A 193 -4.65 -6.85 -9.46
C SER A 193 -5.11 -5.71 -10.36
N LEU A 194 -4.59 -4.50 -10.17
CA LEU A 194 -4.96 -3.27 -10.89
C LEU A 194 -6.48 -2.98 -10.85
N ALA A 195 -7.14 -3.32 -9.75
CA ALA A 195 -8.60 -3.21 -9.60
C ALA A 195 -9.03 -2.06 -8.66
N VAL A 196 -8.09 -1.31 -8.05
CA VAL A 196 -8.38 -0.25 -7.08
C VAL A 196 -8.07 1.11 -7.70
N PHE A 197 -9.13 1.89 -7.92
CA PHE A 197 -9.03 3.25 -8.43
C PHE A 197 -8.95 4.28 -7.30
N PRO A 198 -8.20 5.40 -7.54
CA PRO A 198 -7.53 5.82 -8.78
C PRO A 198 -6.13 5.24 -8.98
N ALA A 199 -5.58 4.46 -8.03
CA ALA A 199 -4.22 3.92 -8.12
C ALA A 199 -3.98 3.06 -9.40
N ALA A 200 -5.01 2.34 -9.86
CA ALA A 200 -4.95 1.49 -11.06
C ALA A 200 -4.78 2.27 -12.37
N ASP A 201 -4.94 3.59 -12.37
CA ASP A 201 -4.71 4.43 -13.56
C ASP A 201 -3.22 4.74 -13.78
N LEU A 202 -2.37 4.61 -12.77
CA LEU A 202 -0.94 4.95 -12.87
C LEU A 202 -0.18 4.13 -13.93
N PRO A 203 -0.34 2.79 -14.03
CA PRO A 203 0.30 2.03 -15.11
C PRO A 203 -0.22 2.40 -16.50
N VAL A 204 -1.50 2.77 -16.63
CA VAL A 204 -2.07 3.25 -17.90
C VAL A 204 -1.41 4.56 -18.28
N LEU A 205 -1.33 5.51 -17.36
CA LEU A 205 -0.68 6.80 -17.55
C LEU A 205 0.81 6.64 -17.95
N ALA A 206 1.53 5.73 -17.32
CA ALA A 206 2.91 5.42 -17.69
C ALA A 206 3.00 4.87 -19.13
N LYS A 207 2.09 3.99 -19.52
CA LYS A 207 2.05 3.43 -20.87
C LYS A 207 1.71 4.48 -21.93
N GLU A 208 0.79 5.40 -21.64
CA GLU A 208 0.41 6.51 -22.52
C GLU A 208 1.57 7.51 -22.76
N THR A 209 2.55 7.53 -21.87
CA THR A 209 3.76 8.35 -21.96
C THR A 209 5.00 7.55 -22.41
N ASP A 210 4.79 6.46 -23.17
CA ASP A 210 5.80 5.61 -23.81
C ASP A 210 6.67 4.78 -22.84
N ALA A 211 6.32 4.66 -21.56
CA ALA A 211 7.01 3.75 -20.66
C ALA A 211 6.81 2.28 -21.09
N LYS A 212 7.85 1.47 -20.96
CA LYS A 212 7.73 0.02 -21.05
C LYS A 212 7.02 -0.49 -19.79
N LEU A 213 5.88 -1.16 -20.00
CA LEU A 213 5.10 -1.73 -18.90
C LEU A 213 5.38 -3.21 -18.74
N VAL A 214 5.66 -3.63 -17.50
CA VAL A 214 5.84 -5.03 -17.11
C VAL A 214 4.87 -5.35 -15.96
N ILE A 215 4.11 -6.43 -16.09
CA ILE A 215 3.18 -6.88 -15.05
C ILE A 215 3.64 -8.26 -14.56
N CYS A 216 3.89 -8.35 -13.25
CA CYS A 216 4.28 -9.58 -12.58
C CYS A 216 3.21 -9.94 -11.54
N LEU A 217 2.42 -10.97 -11.84
CA LEU A 217 1.38 -11.54 -10.97
C LEU A 217 1.59 -13.03 -10.82
N LEU A 218 1.29 -13.59 -9.65
CA LEU A 218 1.27 -15.05 -9.44
C LEU A 218 0.04 -15.71 -10.08
N TYR A 219 -1.02 -14.93 -10.28
CA TYR A 219 -2.24 -15.33 -11.01
C TYR A 219 -2.77 -14.12 -11.79
N THR A 220 -3.29 -14.37 -12.98
CA THR A 220 -3.92 -13.35 -13.81
C THR A 220 -5.35 -13.11 -13.32
N SER A 221 -5.72 -11.85 -13.07
CA SER A 221 -7.12 -11.46 -13.07
C SER A 221 -7.46 -10.94 -14.45
N ASP A 222 -8.57 -11.38 -15.03
CA ASP A 222 -9.04 -10.99 -16.37
C ASP A 222 -9.10 -9.46 -16.56
N ALA A 223 -9.35 -8.72 -15.47
CA ALA A 223 -9.42 -7.25 -15.48
C ALA A 223 -8.08 -6.54 -15.82
N ALA A 224 -6.93 -7.16 -15.51
CA ALA A 224 -5.62 -6.56 -15.84
C ALA A 224 -5.31 -6.72 -17.34
N ASP A 225 -5.81 -7.78 -17.98
CA ASP A 225 -5.56 -8.10 -19.38
C ASP A 225 -6.39 -7.23 -20.34
N GLU A 226 -7.63 -6.89 -19.98
CA GLU A 226 -8.53 -6.13 -20.85
C GLU A 226 -8.19 -4.63 -20.97
N ARG A 227 -7.60 -4.02 -19.94
CA ARG A 227 -7.31 -2.58 -19.91
C ARG A 227 -5.96 -2.18 -20.48
N LEU A 228 -5.04 -3.13 -20.58
CA LEU A 228 -3.65 -2.87 -20.97
C LEU A 228 -3.30 -3.40 -22.36
N ARG A 229 -4.30 -3.97 -23.06
CA ARG A 229 -4.23 -4.32 -24.48
C ARG A 229 -4.62 -3.12 -25.34
#